data_ef38b5d772bd8b8c51b1d592bdf49b27
#
_entry.id   ef38b5d772bd8b8c51b1d592bdf49b27
#
_cell.length_a   1.000
_cell.length_b   1.000
_cell.length_c   1.000
_cell.angle_alpha   90.00
_cell.angle_beta   90.00
_cell.angle_gamma   90.00
#
_symmetry.space_group_name_H-M   'P 1'
#
loop_
_entity.id
_entity.type
_entity.pdbx_description
1 polymer ?
#
loop_
_entity_poly.entity_id
_entity_poly.type
_entity_poly.pdbx_seq_one_letter_code
_entity_poly.pdbx_strand_id
1 'polypeptide(L)'
;MASGVRGMTLDSILQPDALAAKIAVNYDNWNMARQVWMDQKREIRNYLFATDTTTTTNSQLPWKNSTHIPKLCQIRDNLHANYTAALFPNDRPIKWEGDDETSEALDKRTSIEAYMNNKMRQSGFRTEISKCLYDFIDYGNAFAMPVFIAEKNVDGVTGEIIPGYVGPKMERISPLDIVFNPVAASFAESHKIIRSIKTLASLKADIDDHPEMKYMEDVFKKVMNTRHQFASLNHSDFNKSNAFQVDGFTDYLTYFQSDYIEVLDFYGDYYEQETGKFYKNQLITIVDKSHIIRNIPNPNWLGTASIFHVGWRTRPDNLYAMGPLDNLVGMQYRIDHLENAKADAFDLIVHPVMKIRGMVEDFDYGPGERIFVGDEGDVIFMSPDTTMLAADTQIQIYEAKMEEMAGAPKQAMGFRTPGEKTAFEVQTLENSANRIFLNKTAYFEEVFMEPLLNSMLEISRRNMGPSDLVRVLDNDFAVVNFLKVTREDITARGKLRPIGARHFARNANIVQNLTQMYSSSLGQDPAVAAHVSGKAIAHLMEELLDLERFQLVQDNIRVSETLETQQLAQAGSQMLAERNAPAGPEMAVPTANSGTPAAPKGPAR
;
A
#
# COMPACT_ATOMS: atom_id res chain seq x y z
N MET A 1 22.84 1.35 -31.39
CA MET A 1 22.20 0.05 -31.08
C MET A 1 22.83 -0.45 -29.79
N ALA A 2 22.21 -0.19 -28.65
CA ALA A 2 22.66 -0.76 -27.40
C ALA A 2 22.31 -2.24 -27.43
N SER A 3 23.31 -3.10 -27.44
CA SER A 3 23.15 -4.51 -27.18
C SER A 3 22.78 -4.67 -25.71
N GLY A 4 21.48 -4.55 -25.41
CA GLY A 4 20.99 -4.95 -24.09
C GLY A 4 21.42 -6.39 -23.86
N VAL A 5 22.09 -6.63 -22.75
CA VAL A 5 22.34 -7.98 -22.26
C VAL A 5 20.95 -8.62 -22.10
N ARG A 6 20.55 -9.43 -23.07
CA ARG A 6 19.31 -10.21 -23.00
C ARG A 6 19.40 -11.03 -21.72
N GLY A 7 18.32 -11.04 -20.96
CA GLY A 7 18.24 -11.79 -19.72
C GLY A 7 18.83 -13.19 -19.89
N MET A 8 19.60 -13.64 -18.92
CA MET A 8 20.28 -14.93 -18.97
C MET A 8 19.25 -16.03 -19.21
N THR A 9 19.26 -16.61 -20.40
CA THR A 9 18.45 -17.77 -20.73
C THR A 9 18.99 -18.97 -19.95
N LEU A 10 18.11 -19.69 -19.29
CA LEU A 10 18.49 -20.92 -18.60
C LEU A 10 18.75 -21.99 -19.67
N ASP A 11 19.99 -22.49 -19.75
CA ASP A 11 20.28 -23.64 -20.61
C ASP A 11 19.73 -24.90 -19.95
N SER A 12 18.79 -25.53 -20.61
CA SER A 12 18.26 -26.82 -20.17
C SER A 12 19.19 -27.96 -20.56
N ILE A 13 19.31 -28.88 -19.64
CA ILE A 13 19.92 -30.18 -19.86
C ILE A 13 18.80 -31.22 -20.04
N LEU A 14 19.08 -32.23 -20.80
CA LEU A 14 18.34 -33.35 -21.38
C LEU A 14 17.25 -34.06 -20.53
N GLN A 15 17.23 -33.92 -19.23
CA GLN A 15 16.30 -34.66 -18.36
C GLN A 15 15.56 -33.72 -17.42
N PRO A 16 14.28 -33.99 -17.12
CA PRO A 16 13.50 -33.16 -16.18
C PRO A 16 14.18 -32.99 -14.83
N ASP A 17 14.83 -34.03 -14.31
CA ASP A 17 15.54 -33.98 -13.03
C ASP A 17 16.76 -33.06 -13.07
N ALA A 18 17.47 -32.99 -14.20
CA ALA A 18 18.57 -32.07 -14.40
C ALA A 18 18.13 -30.62 -14.48
N LEU A 19 16.98 -30.34 -15.09
CA LEU A 19 16.39 -29.01 -15.11
C LEU A 19 15.95 -28.57 -13.69
N ALA A 20 15.34 -29.48 -12.94
CA ALA A 20 14.96 -29.24 -11.54
C ALA A 20 16.19 -28.90 -10.69
N ALA A 21 17.26 -29.69 -10.78
CA ALA A 21 18.50 -29.45 -10.07
C ALA A 21 19.14 -28.11 -10.45
N LYS A 22 19.11 -27.71 -11.73
CA LYS A 22 19.66 -26.44 -12.19
C LYS A 22 18.88 -25.23 -11.64
N ILE A 23 17.57 -25.31 -11.62
CA ILE A 23 16.72 -24.25 -11.02
C ILE A 23 16.95 -24.18 -9.51
N ALA A 24 17.08 -25.32 -8.83
CA ALA A 24 17.38 -25.37 -7.40
C ALA A 24 18.75 -24.73 -7.08
N VAL A 25 19.79 -25.04 -7.86
CA VAL A 25 21.12 -24.42 -7.73
C VAL A 25 21.07 -22.91 -7.97
N ASN A 26 20.31 -22.46 -8.98
CA ASN A 26 20.13 -21.03 -9.21
C ASN A 26 19.41 -20.34 -8.04
N TYR A 27 18.39 -20.99 -7.48
CA TYR A 27 17.71 -20.49 -6.28
C TYR A 27 18.71 -20.31 -5.13
N ASP A 28 19.50 -21.33 -4.84
CA ASP A 28 20.47 -21.29 -3.74
C ASP A 28 21.56 -20.22 -3.97
N ASN A 29 22.09 -20.12 -5.20
CA ASN A 29 23.08 -19.09 -5.56
C ASN A 29 22.55 -17.67 -5.42
N TRP A 30 21.34 -17.41 -5.92
CA TRP A 30 20.73 -16.07 -5.83
C TRP A 30 20.29 -15.75 -4.40
N ASN A 31 19.88 -16.76 -3.63
CA ASN A 31 19.56 -16.59 -2.23
C ASN A 31 20.81 -16.25 -1.40
N MET A 32 21.96 -16.90 -1.70
CA MET A 32 23.25 -16.52 -1.11
C MET A 32 23.69 -15.12 -1.52
N ALA A 33 23.53 -14.74 -2.79
CA ALA A 33 23.91 -13.42 -3.29
C ALA A 33 23.14 -12.27 -2.61
N ARG A 34 21.90 -12.51 -2.14
CA ARG A 34 21.10 -11.52 -1.41
C ARG A 34 21.28 -11.55 0.12
N GLN A 35 22.11 -12.47 0.66
CA GLN A 35 22.18 -12.69 2.10
C GLN A 35 22.56 -11.43 2.89
N VAL A 36 23.49 -10.63 2.38
CA VAL A 36 23.89 -9.34 3.02
C VAL A 36 22.69 -8.39 3.13
N TRP A 37 21.87 -8.31 2.08
CA TRP A 37 20.65 -7.52 2.10
C TRP A 37 19.64 -8.07 3.12
N MET A 38 19.47 -9.39 3.18
CA MET A 38 18.59 -10.07 4.13
C MET A 38 19.01 -9.80 5.59
N ASP A 39 20.30 -9.84 5.89
CA ASP A 39 20.83 -9.59 7.24
C ASP A 39 20.52 -8.15 7.69
N GLN A 40 20.67 -7.17 6.79
CA GLN A 40 20.29 -5.79 7.06
C GLN A 40 18.77 -5.68 7.35
N LYS A 41 17.94 -6.37 6.60
CA LYS A 41 16.47 -6.35 6.80
C LYS A 41 16.05 -7.03 8.09
N ARG A 42 16.74 -8.10 8.48
CA ARG A 42 16.54 -8.75 9.79
C ARG A 42 16.86 -7.79 10.94
N GLU A 43 17.96 -7.07 10.84
CA GLU A 43 18.32 -6.07 11.85
C GLU A 43 17.24 -4.98 11.98
N ILE A 44 16.73 -4.45 10.86
CA ILE A 44 15.63 -3.48 10.86
C ILE A 44 14.40 -4.05 11.57
N ARG A 45 14.00 -5.30 11.26
CA ARG A 45 12.84 -5.94 11.90
C ARG A 45 13.04 -6.10 13.41
N ASN A 46 14.24 -6.43 13.85
CA ASN A 46 14.55 -6.53 15.27
C ASN A 46 14.29 -5.21 16.00
N TYR A 47 14.65 -4.08 15.40
CA TYR A 47 14.35 -2.76 15.97
C TYR A 47 12.91 -2.31 15.84
N LEU A 48 12.21 -2.70 14.76
CA LEU A 48 10.81 -2.34 14.55
C LEU A 48 9.86 -2.98 15.56
N PHE A 49 10.13 -4.23 15.94
CA PHE A 49 9.22 -5.04 16.77
C PHE A 49 9.79 -5.32 18.16
N ALA A 50 10.94 -4.74 18.50
CA ALA A 50 11.51 -4.89 19.83
C ALA A 50 10.64 -4.18 20.88
N THR A 51 10.43 -4.87 22.00
CA THR A 51 9.84 -4.28 23.22
C THR A 51 10.91 -3.81 24.20
N ASP A 52 12.11 -4.38 24.07
CA ASP A 52 13.31 -4.05 24.83
C ASP A 52 14.56 -4.22 23.94
N THR A 53 15.74 -3.97 24.48
CA THR A 53 16.99 -4.08 23.72
C THR A 53 17.56 -5.51 23.67
N THR A 54 16.87 -6.51 24.19
CA THR A 54 17.41 -7.89 24.25
C THR A 54 17.49 -8.57 22.88
N THR A 55 16.60 -8.21 21.96
CA THR A 55 16.53 -8.75 20.60
C THR A 55 17.26 -7.90 19.55
N THR A 56 17.86 -6.78 19.96
CA THR A 56 18.54 -5.83 19.08
C THR A 56 20.07 -5.97 19.22
N THR A 57 20.82 -5.26 18.38
CA THR A 57 22.29 -5.17 18.48
C THR A 57 22.76 -4.58 19.82
N ASN A 58 21.88 -3.86 20.52
CA ASN A 58 22.14 -3.28 21.85
C ASN A 58 22.26 -4.33 22.96
N SER A 59 21.82 -5.57 22.76
CA SER A 59 21.82 -6.65 23.77
C SER A 59 23.22 -6.98 24.34
N GLN A 60 24.28 -6.65 23.61
CA GLN A 60 25.67 -6.94 24.02
C GLN A 60 26.32 -5.79 24.81
N LEU A 61 25.63 -4.70 25.03
CA LEU A 61 26.18 -3.54 25.71
C LEU A 61 26.01 -3.64 27.24
N PRO A 62 26.94 -3.06 28.03
CA PRO A 62 27.10 -3.36 29.45
C PRO A 62 26.16 -2.59 30.38
N TRP A 63 25.01 -2.13 29.93
CA TRP A 63 24.01 -1.47 30.78
C TRP A 63 23.00 -2.45 31.38
N LYS A 64 22.44 -2.08 32.53
CA LYS A 64 21.38 -2.84 33.20
C LYS A 64 20.02 -2.60 32.60
N ASN A 65 19.75 -1.36 32.21
CA ASN A 65 18.47 -0.97 31.64
C ASN A 65 18.38 -1.44 30.18
N SER A 66 17.22 -1.94 29.79
CA SER A 66 16.96 -2.49 28.45
C SER A 66 15.80 -1.76 27.74
N THR A 67 15.60 -0.49 28.06
CA THR A 67 14.53 0.33 27.45
C THR A 67 14.80 0.53 25.97
N HIS A 68 13.75 0.37 25.16
CA HIS A 68 13.76 0.66 23.74
C HIS A 68 12.76 1.77 23.43
N ILE A 69 13.22 2.81 22.72
CA ILE A 69 12.34 3.89 22.22
C ILE A 69 12.00 3.58 20.76
N PRO A 70 10.76 3.16 20.42
CA PRO A 70 10.43 2.63 19.10
C PRO A 70 10.24 3.73 18.05
N LYS A 71 11.25 4.58 17.82
CA LYS A 71 11.19 5.68 16.86
C LYS A 71 11.10 5.21 15.42
N LEU A 72 11.77 4.11 15.07
CA LEU A 72 11.66 3.48 13.75
C LEU A 72 10.23 3.02 13.46
N CYS A 73 9.56 2.41 14.45
CA CYS A 73 8.18 1.96 14.31
C CYS A 73 7.24 3.15 14.07
N GLN A 74 7.40 4.23 14.83
CA GLN A 74 6.63 5.46 14.63
C GLN A 74 6.79 6.04 13.22
N ILE A 75 8.03 6.11 12.71
CA ILE A 75 8.32 6.61 11.36
C ILE A 75 7.69 5.69 10.31
N ARG A 76 7.82 4.37 10.47
CA ARG A 76 7.22 3.36 9.60
C ARG A 76 5.71 3.54 9.46
N ASP A 77 5.02 3.63 10.60
CA ASP A 77 3.56 3.74 10.63
C ASP A 77 3.08 5.07 10.04
N ASN A 78 3.79 6.17 10.30
CA ASN A 78 3.51 7.47 9.69
C ASN A 78 3.70 7.43 8.16
N LEU A 79 4.80 6.85 7.67
CA LEU A 79 5.01 6.70 6.23
C LEU A 79 3.92 5.86 5.59
N HIS A 80 3.56 4.72 6.21
CA HIS A 80 2.50 3.85 5.71
C HIS A 80 1.15 4.56 5.65
N ALA A 81 0.77 5.29 6.71
CA ALA A 81 -0.47 6.06 6.74
C ALA A 81 -0.51 7.12 5.64
N ASN A 82 0.59 7.86 5.47
CA ASN A 82 0.71 8.90 4.45
C ASN A 82 0.66 8.31 3.02
N TYR A 83 1.38 7.22 2.74
CA TYR A 83 1.31 6.55 1.43
C TYR A 83 -0.10 6.02 1.15
N THR A 84 -0.75 5.41 2.14
CA THR A 84 -2.11 4.89 1.98
C THR A 84 -3.11 6.02 1.69
N ALA A 85 -3.02 7.13 2.41
CA ALA A 85 -3.87 8.31 2.17
C ALA A 85 -3.60 8.96 0.80
N ALA A 86 -2.33 8.97 0.36
CA ALA A 86 -1.96 9.54 -0.93
C ALA A 86 -2.42 8.68 -2.11
N LEU A 87 -2.36 7.35 -1.99
CA LEU A 87 -2.74 6.42 -3.06
C LEU A 87 -4.24 6.19 -3.16
N PHE A 88 -4.95 6.27 -2.03
CA PHE A 88 -6.40 6.01 -1.95
C PHE A 88 -7.15 7.19 -1.31
N PRO A 89 -7.12 8.38 -1.91
CA PRO A 89 -7.83 9.54 -1.38
C PRO A 89 -9.35 9.39 -1.49
N ASN A 90 -9.82 8.61 -2.47
CA ASN A 90 -11.24 8.36 -2.76
C ASN A 90 -11.50 6.86 -2.92
N ASP A 91 -12.78 6.48 -2.90
CA ASP A 91 -13.24 5.11 -3.14
C ASP A 91 -13.09 4.65 -4.61
N ARG A 92 -12.82 5.58 -5.53
CA ARG A 92 -12.60 5.32 -6.96
C ARG A 92 -11.19 5.76 -7.37
N PRO A 93 -10.18 4.92 -7.11
CA PRO A 93 -8.78 5.30 -7.31
C PRO A 93 -8.28 5.15 -8.74
N ILE A 94 -9.13 4.91 -9.74
CA ILE A 94 -8.74 4.64 -11.13
C ILE A 94 -9.55 5.47 -12.13
N LYS A 95 -8.87 5.89 -13.21
CA LYS A 95 -9.45 6.53 -14.39
C LYS A 95 -8.97 5.79 -15.64
N TRP A 96 -9.86 5.66 -16.65
CA TRP A 96 -9.52 5.12 -17.95
C TRP A 96 -9.13 6.22 -18.92
N GLU A 97 -8.04 6.01 -19.64
CA GLU A 97 -7.60 6.84 -20.76
C GLU A 97 -7.59 5.99 -22.04
N GLY A 98 -8.44 6.30 -23.00
CA GLY A 98 -8.50 5.61 -24.28
C GLY A 98 -7.40 6.11 -25.24
N ASP A 99 -6.93 5.22 -26.12
CA ASP A 99 -5.94 5.57 -27.14
C ASP A 99 -6.58 6.13 -28.42
N ASP A 100 -7.91 5.97 -28.60
CA ASP A 100 -8.67 6.43 -29.76
C ASP A 100 -10.08 6.92 -29.35
N GLU A 101 -10.77 7.65 -30.22
CA GLU A 101 -12.11 8.19 -29.96
C GLU A 101 -13.13 7.10 -29.58
N THR A 102 -13.00 5.90 -30.17
CA THR A 102 -13.90 4.78 -29.87
C THR A 102 -13.65 4.21 -28.49
N SER A 103 -12.40 4.18 -28.05
CA SER A 103 -11.98 3.69 -26.73
C SER A 103 -12.20 4.74 -25.64
N GLU A 104 -12.21 6.02 -26.00
CA GLU A 104 -12.50 7.14 -25.12
C GLU A 104 -14.00 7.41 -24.97
N ALA A 105 -14.85 6.69 -25.72
CA ALA A 105 -16.30 6.83 -25.60
C ALA A 105 -16.76 6.68 -24.14
N LEU A 106 -17.62 7.59 -23.70
CA LEU A 106 -18.08 7.70 -22.31
C LEU A 106 -18.65 6.39 -21.76
N ASP A 107 -19.40 5.65 -22.59
CA ASP A 107 -20.02 4.38 -22.18
C ASP A 107 -18.95 3.31 -21.87
N LYS A 108 -17.91 3.18 -22.70
CA LYS A 108 -16.80 2.22 -22.47
C LYS A 108 -15.97 2.61 -21.27
N ARG A 109 -15.65 3.90 -21.13
CA ARG A 109 -14.94 4.44 -19.96
C ARG A 109 -15.68 4.10 -18.69
N THR A 110 -16.98 4.43 -18.63
CA THR A 110 -17.83 4.15 -17.47
C THR A 110 -17.90 2.65 -17.16
N SER A 111 -18.01 1.80 -18.18
CA SER A 111 -18.08 0.35 -18.02
C SER A 111 -16.77 -0.24 -17.47
N ILE A 112 -15.61 0.18 -18.01
CA ILE A 112 -14.29 -0.30 -17.58
C ILE A 112 -14.00 0.15 -16.15
N GLU A 113 -14.23 1.44 -15.84
CA GLU A 113 -14.01 1.99 -14.51
C GLU A 113 -14.92 1.34 -13.47
N ALA A 114 -16.20 1.19 -13.76
CA ALA A 114 -17.17 0.54 -12.88
C ALA A 114 -16.78 -0.94 -12.62
N TYR A 115 -16.43 -1.67 -13.68
CA TYR A 115 -16.00 -3.06 -13.59
C TYR A 115 -14.76 -3.21 -12.70
N MET A 116 -13.71 -2.47 -13.00
CA MET A 116 -12.45 -2.58 -12.26
C MET A 116 -12.57 -2.11 -10.82
N ASN A 117 -13.27 -1.00 -10.55
CA ASN A 117 -13.52 -0.54 -9.18
C ASN A 117 -14.30 -1.57 -8.35
N ASN A 118 -15.31 -2.21 -8.94
CA ASN A 118 -16.06 -3.27 -8.27
C ASN A 118 -15.18 -4.50 -7.97
N LYS A 119 -14.39 -4.96 -8.96
CA LYS A 119 -13.48 -6.09 -8.77
C LYS A 119 -12.37 -5.80 -7.76
N MET A 120 -11.80 -4.60 -7.77
CA MET A 120 -10.81 -4.18 -6.78
C MET A 120 -11.38 -4.17 -5.36
N ARG A 121 -12.63 -3.71 -5.19
CA ARG A 121 -13.32 -3.72 -3.89
C ARG A 121 -13.59 -5.14 -3.40
N GLN A 122 -14.10 -6.00 -4.27
CA GLN A 122 -14.42 -7.40 -3.93
C GLN A 122 -13.17 -8.24 -3.64
N SER A 123 -12.08 -8.02 -4.39
CA SER A 123 -10.82 -8.77 -4.22
C SER A 123 -9.95 -8.31 -3.04
N GLY A 124 -10.34 -7.23 -2.34
CA GLY A 124 -9.54 -6.68 -1.25
C GLY A 124 -8.24 -6.00 -1.72
N PHE A 125 -8.22 -5.44 -2.91
CA PHE A 125 -7.03 -4.82 -3.53
C PHE A 125 -6.34 -3.80 -2.62
N ARG A 126 -7.11 -2.94 -1.92
CA ARG A 126 -6.56 -1.96 -0.99
C ARG A 126 -5.77 -2.61 0.16
N THR A 127 -6.25 -3.74 0.66
CA THR A 127 -5.56 -4.49 1.73
C THR A 127 -4.25 -5.08 1.23
N GLU A 128 -4.23 -5.63 0.01
CA GLU A 128 -3.00 -6.19 -0.57
C GLU A 128 -1.98 -5.09 -0.91
N ILE A 129 -2.42 -3.94 -1.44
CA ILE A 129 -1.53 -2.77 -1.63
C ILE A 129 -0.98 -2.27 -0.29
N SER A 130 -1.79 -2.22 0.77
CA SER A 130 -1.32 -1.84 2.11
C SER A 130 -0.19 -2.76 2.61
N LYS A 131 -0.30 -4.08 2.37
CA LYS A 131 0.80 -5.01 2.67
C LYS A 131 2.04 -4.75 1.80
N CYS A 132 1.86 -4.45 0.51
CA CYS A 132 2.96 -4.07 -0.36
C CYS A 132 3.63 -2.75 0.04
N LEU A 133 2.88 -1.81 0.62
CA LEU A 133 3.44 -0.58 1.16
C LEU A 133 4.31 -0.84 2.40
N TYR A 134 3.92 -1.77 3.27
CA TYR A 134 4.82 -2.22 4.33
C TYR A 134 6.11 -2.84 3.78
N ASP A 135 6.01 -3.68 2.75
CA ASP A 135 7.21 -4.23 2.10
C ASP A 135 8.09 -3.14 1.47
N PHE A 136 7.46 -2.15 0.84
CA PHE A 136 8.15 -1.01 0.24
C PHE A 136 8.90 -0.16 1.27
N ILE A 137 8.35 -0.03 2.49
CA ILE A 137 8.98 0.69 3.59
C ILE A 137 10.03 -0.18 4.30
N ASP A 138 9.68 -1.38 4.72
CA ASP A 138 10.52 -2.24 5.57
C ASP A 138 11.68 -2.85 4.78
N TYR A 139 11.38 -3.39 3.60
CA TYR A 139 12.36 -4.08 2.74
C TYR A 139 12.90 -3.20 1.62
N GLY A 140 12.27 -2.05 1.37
CA GLY A 140 12.61 -1.20 0.23
C GLY A 140 12.20 -1.77 -1.12
N ASN A 141 11.50 -2.91 -1.15
CA ASN A 141 11.09 -3.62 -2.36
C ASN A 141 9.70 -4.19 -2.16
N ALA A 142 8.79 -3.95 -3.08
CA ALA A 142 7.48 -4.58 -3.11
C ALA A 142 7.29 -5.38 -4.39
N PHE A 143 6.65 -6.54 -4.27
CA PHE A 143 6.39 -7.46 -5.37
C PHE A 143 4.92 -7.88 -5.36
N ALA A 144 4.31 -7.91 -6.55
CA ALA A 144 2.96 -8.42 -6.71
C ALA A 144 2.76 -9.09 -8.07
N MET A 145 1.78 -9.95 -8.12
CA MET A 145 1.36 -10.68 -9.31
C MET A 145 -0.16 -10.58 -9.46
N PRO A 146 -0.69 -10.24 -10.64
CA PRO A 146 -2.10 -10.34 -10.92
C PRO A 146 -2.46 -11.79 -11.28
N VAL A 147 -3.52 -12.30 -10.68
CA VAL A 147 -4.05 -13.64 -10.94
C VAL A 147 -5.54 -13.55 -11.23
N PHE A 148 -6.07 -14.50 -11.98
CA PHE A 148 -7.51 -14.67 -12.15
C PHE A 148 -7.99 -15.80 -11.26
N ILE A 149 -8.95 -15.51 -10.41
CA ILE A 149 -9.50 -16.48 -9.44
C ILE A 149 -10.97 -16.69 -9.75
N ALA A 150 -11.40 -17.97 -9.73
CA ALA A 150 -12.79 -18.36 -9.77
C ALA A 150 -13.05 -19.25 -8.54
N GLU A 151 -13.49 -18.62 -7.45
CA GLU A 151 -13.77 -19.31 -6.20
C GLU A 151 -15.07 -20.11 -6.33
N LYS A 152 -15.04 -21.35 -5.86
CA LYS A 152 -16.21 -22.23 -5.75
C LYS A 152 -16.49 -22.43 -4.28
N ASN A 153 -17.59 -21.89 -3.79
CA ASN A 153 -18.05 -22.13 -2.43
C ASN A 153 -19.03 -23.30 -2.45
N VAL A 154 -18.87 -24.22 -1.53
CA VAL A 154 -19.83 -25.33 -1.34
C VAL A 154 -20.76 -24.97 -0.19
N ASP A 155 -22.07 -24.97 -0.45
CA ASP A 155 -23.05 -24.82 0.61
C ASP A 155 -22.96 -26.02 1.57
N GLY A 156 -22.68 -25.74 2.84
CA GLY A 156 -22.53 -26.79 3.86
C GLY A 156 -23.81 -27.57 4.17
N VAL A 157 -24.97 -27.10 3.71
CA VAL A 157 -26.28 -27.73 3.95
C VAL A 157 -26.76 -28.53 2.73
N THR A 158 -26.67 -27.93 1.54
CA THR A 158 -27.19 -28.53 0.29
C THR A 158 -26.11 -29.27 -0.50
N GLY A 159 -24.82 -28.99 -0.24
CA GLY A 159 -23.69 -29.50 -1.04
C GLY A 159 -23.61 -28.90 -2.44
N GLU A 160 -24.43 -27.89 -2.75
CA GLU A 160 -24.42 -27.23 -4.04
C GLU A 160 -23.23 -26.27 -4.15
N ILE A 161 -22.66 -26.17 -5.34
CA ILE A 161 -21.56 -25.25 -5.64
C ILE A 161 -22.15 -23.85 -5.89
N ILE A 162 -21.91 -22.94 -4.96
CA ILE A 162 -22.27 -21.53 -5.11
C ILE A 162 -21.04 -20.80 -5.66
N PRO A 163 -21.17 -20.05 -6.77
CA PRO A 163 -20.07 -19.25 -7.29
C PRO A 163 -19.66 -18.19 -6.25
N GLY A 164 -18.40 -18.22 -5.85
CA GLY A 164 -17.78 -17.21 -5.02
C GLY A 164 -17.29 -16.02 -5.86
N TYR A 165 -16.17 -15.45 -5.47
CA TYR A 165 -15.53 -14.38 -6.24
C TYR A 165 -14.99 -14.92 -7.58
N VAL A 166 -15.34 -14.27 -8.68
CA VAL A 166 -14.79 -14.53 -10.01
C VAL A 166 -14.24 -13.24 -10.57
N GLY A 167 -12.94 -13.21 -10.80
CA GLY A 167 -12.31 -12.02 -11.35
C GLY A 167 -10.81 -11.91 -11.08
N PRO A 168 -10.21 -10.78 -11.48
CA PRO A 168 -8.80 -10.52 -11.25
C PRO A 168 -8.55 -10.20 -9.78
N LYS A 169 -7.50 -10.75 -9.22
CA LYS A 169 -7.02 -10.48 -7.87
C LYS A 169 -5.54 -10.16 -7.92
N MET A 170 -5.11 -9.27 -7.08
CA MET A 170 -3.69 -9.03 -6.83
C MET A 170 -3.21 -9.94 -5.71
N GLU A 171 -2.10 -10.62 -5.93
CA GLU A 171 -1.40 -11.38 -4.90
C GLU A 171 -0.08 -10.71 -4.56
N ARG A 172 0.11 -10.38 -3.29
CA ARG A 172 1.40 -9.91 -2.78
C ARG A 172 2.38 -11.07 -2.74
N ILE A 173 3.60 -10.83 -3.21
CA ILE A 173 4.71 -11.77 -3.07
C ILE A 173 5.65 -11.21 -1.98
N SER A 174 5.91 -12.02 -0.95
CA SER A 174 6.83 -11.62 0.12
C SER A 174 8.25 -11.41 -0.44
N PRO A 175 8.93 -10.30 -0.13
CA PRO A 175 10.33 -10.09 -0.51
C PRO A 175 11.28 -11.17 0.02
N LEU A 176 10.87 -11.91 1.05
CA LEU A 176 11.63 -13.03 1.60
C LEU A 176 11.53 -14.28 0.73
N ASP A 177 10.44 -14.44 0.00
CA ASP A 177 10.13 -15.66 -0.75
C ASP A 177 10.50 -15.56 -2.24
N ILE A 178 10.66 -14.36 -2.81
CA ILE A 178 11.09 -14.18 -4.19
C ILE A 178 12.59 -14.03 -4.31
N VAL A 179 13.18 -14.77 -5.23
CA VAL A 179 14.62 -14.74 -5.52
C VAL A 179 14.84 -14.51 -7.01
N PHE A 180 15.77 -13.67 -7.35
CA PHE A 180 16.14 -13.34 -8.73
C PHE A 180 17.61 -12.92 -8.81
N ASN A 181 18.17 -12.87 -10.02
CA ASN A 181 19.54 -12.41 -10.20
C ASN A 181 19.65 -10.91 -9.89
N PRO A 182 20.39 -10.50 -8.83
CA PRO A 182 20.46 -9.10 -8.40
C PRO A 182 21.17 -8.18 -9.40
N VAL A 183 22.03 -8.71 -10.25
CA VAL A 183 22.83 -7.97 -11.25
C VAL A 183 22.22 -8.00 -12.66
N ALA A 184 20.99 -8.47 -12.82
CA ALA A 184 20.31 -8.40 -14.10
C ALA A 184 20.02 -6.94 -14.48
N ALA A 185 20.02 -6.66 -15.79
CA ALA A 185 19.80 -5.29 -16.30
C ALA A 185 18.40 -4.76 -15.98
N SER A 186 17.40 -5.64 -15.95
CA SER A 186 16.01 -5.30 -15.66
C SER A 186 15.34 -6.42 -14.87
N PHE A 187 14.48 -6.05 -13.91
CA PHE A 187 13.67 -7.03 -13.19
C PHE A 187 12.70 -7.75 -14.14
N ALA A 188 12.15 -7.06 -15.13
CA ALA A 188 11.21 -7.67 -16.09
C ALA A 188 11.83 -8.81 -16.87
N GLU A 189 13.09 -8.68 -17.29
CA GLU A 189 13.83 -9.66 -18.07
C GLU A 189 14.53 -10.74 -17.25
N SER A 190 14.73 -10.51 -15.94
CA SER A 190 15.38 -11.49 -15.07
C SER A 190 14.47 -12.70 -14.84
N HIS A 191 15.09 -13.88 -14.68
CA HIS A 191 14.40 -15.05 -14.18
C HIS A 191 14.05 -14.85 -12.69
N LYS A 192 12.89 -15.36 -12.30
CA LYS A 192 12.38 -15.23 -10.92
C LYS A 192 12.01 -16.60 -10.39
N ILE A 193 12.30 -16.83 -9.13
CA ILE A 193 11.90 -18.04 -8.43
C ILE A 193 11.14 -17.61 -7.19
N ILE A 194 9.90 -18.07 -7.06
CA ILE A 194 9.07 -17.82 -5.88
C ILE A 194 9.06 -19.12 -5.07
N ARG A 195 9.42 -19.00 -3.82
CA ARG A 195 9.33 -20.09 -2.86
C ARG A 195 8.00 -20.03 -2.13
N SER A 196 7.32 -21.14 -2.08
CA SER A 196 6.13 -21.31 -1.25
C SER A 196 6.24 -22.57 -0.41
N ILE A 197 5.60 -22.53 0.75
CA ILE A 197 5.54 -23.66 1.65
C ILE A 197 4.08 -24.10 1.69
N LYS A 198 3.83 -25.32 1.28
CA LYS A 198 2.49 -25.89 1.20
C LYS A 198 2.41 -27.21 1.96
N THR A 199 1.21 -27.61 2.37
CA THR A 199 0.97 -28.96 2.84
C THR A 199 0.71 -29.89 1.66
N LEU A 200 0.89 -31.20 1.83
CA LEU A 200 0.52 -32.20 0.80
C LEU A 200 -0.95 -32.09 0.42
N ALA A 201 -1.81 -31.89 1.41
CA ALA A 201 -3.25 -31.74 1.19
C ALA A 201 -3.57 -30.48 0.37
N SER A 202 -2.93 -29.34 0.68
CA SER A 202 -3.08 -28.10 -0.08
C SER A 202 -2.57 -28.26 -1.54
N LEU A 203 -1.42 -28.91 -1.72
CA LEU A 203 -0.91 -29.18 -3.08
C LEU A 203 -1.83 -30.11 -3.87
N LYS A 204 -2.43 -31.12 -3.22
CA LYS A 204 -3.41 -32.00 -3.87
C LYS A 204 -4.69 -31.24 -4.23
N ALA A 205 -5.19 -30.38 -3.33
CA ALA A 205 -6.32 -29.52 -3.64
C ALA A 205 -6.05 -28.60 -4.83
N ASP A 206 -4.87 -27.98 -4.90
CA ASP A 206 -4.47 -27.16 -6.06
C ASP A 206 -4.45 -27.96 -7.39
N ILE A 207 -4.04 -29.24 -7.32
CA ILE A 207 -4.03 -30.14 -8.51
C ILE A 207 -5.46 -30.45 -8.95
N ASP A 208 -6.35 -30.73 -8.01
CA ASP A 208 -7.73 -31.15 -8.30
C ASP A 208 -8.61 -29.93 -8.72
N ASP A 209 -8.39 -28.77 -8.10
CA ASP A 209 -9.17 -27.56 -8.38
C ASP A 209 -8.77 -26.85 -9.68
N HIS A 210 -7.51 -27.04 -10.12
CA HIS A 210 -6.94 -26.36 -11.29
C HIS A 210 -6.40 -27.32 -12.37
N PRO A 211 -7.26 -28.13 -13.00
CA PRO A 211 -6.84 -29.08 -14.05
C PRO A 211 -6.21 -28.37 -15.28
N GLU A 212 -6.57 -27.09 -15.51
CA GLU A 212 -5.98 -26.25 -16.56
C GLU A 212 -4.49 -26.00 -16.37
N MET A 213 -3.98 -26.09 -15.15
CA MET A 213 -2.57 -25.91 -14.80
C MET A 213 -1.70 -27.13 -15.11
N LYS A 214 -2.30 -28.23 -15.57
CA LYS A 214 -1.62 -29.45 -16.07
C LYS A 214 -0.53 -29.99 -15.14
N TYR A 215 -0.87 -30.15 -13.88
CA TYR A 215 0.01 -30.82 -12.91
C TYR A 215 0.20 -32.30 -13.24
N MET A 216 1.41 -32.82 -13.01
CA MET A 216 1.76 -34.21 -13.25
C MET A 216 1.44 -35.08 -12.03
N GLU A 217 0.31 -35.78 -12.04
CA GLU A 217 -0.13 -36.61 -10.90
C GLU A 217 0.84 -37.77 -10.57
N ASP A 218 1.52 -38.32 -11.57
CA ASP A 218 2.49 -39.40 -11.35
C ASP A 218 3.70 -38.91 -10.55
N VAL A 219 4.10 -37.65 -10.74
CA VAL A 219 5.16 -37.01 -9.96
C VAL A 219 4.69 -36.74 -8.54
N PHE A 220 3.44 -36.31 -8.36
CA PHE A 220 2.86 -36.14 -7.03
C PHE A 220 2.89 -37.44 -6.21
N LYS A 221 2.54 -38.58 -6.82
CA LYS A 221 2.64 -39.90 -6.17
C LYS A 221 4.10 -40.27 -5.81
N LYS A 222 5.07 -39.91 -6.64
CA LYS A 222 6.51 -40.09 -6.33
C LYS A 222 6.92 -39.25 -5.14
N VAL A 223 6.51 -37.97 -5.09
CA VAL A 223 6.79 -37.08 -3.97
C VAL A 223 6.23 -37.63 -2.66
N MET A 224 5.01 -38.13 -2.67
CA MET A 224 4.42 -38.80 -1.48
C MET A 224 5.26 -39.98 -0.99
N ASN A 225 5.74 -40.82 -1.90
CA ASN A 225 6.52 -42.01 -1.54
C ASN A 225 7.92 -41.68 -1.02
N THR A 226 8.55 -40.62 -1.54
CA THR A 226 9.90 -40.20 -1.11
C THR A 226 9.90 -39.40 0.20
N ARG A 227 8.78 -38.75 0.55
CA ARG A 227 8.75 -37.89 1.73
C ARG A 227 8.84 -38.60 3.07
N HIS A 228 8.43 -39.84 3.14
CA HIS A 228 8.65 -40.64 4.36
C HIS A 228 10.16 -40.79 4.68
N GLN A 229 11.05 -40.42 3.75
CA GLN A 229 12.52 -40.55 3.93
C GLN A 229 13.24 -39.22 4.28
N PHE A 230 12.60 -38.06 4.08
CA PHE A 230 13.30 -36.76 4.19
C PHE A 230 12.61 -35.76 5.13
N ALA A 231 12.55 -36.06 6.40
CA ALA A 231 12.15 -35.09 7.44
C ALA A 231 13.33 -34.19 7.88
N SER A 232 14.19 -33.72 6.97
CA SER A 232 15.29 -32.84 7.32
C SER A 232 14.97 -31.38 6.95
N LEU A 233 14.92 -30.55 7.98
CA LEU A 233 14.77 -29.11 7.92
C LEU A 233 15.94 -28.45 7.17
N ASN A 234 15.61 -27.70 6.12
CA ASN A 234 16.60 -26.94 5.38
C ASN A 234 16.97 -25.64 6.07
N HIS A 235 18.27 -25.32 6.11
CA HIS A 235 18.82 -24.07 6.66
C HIS A 235 18.26 -22.79 6.00
N SER A 236 17.64 -22.89 4.83
CA SER A 236 17.04 -21.75 4.13
C SER A 236 15.86 -21.08 4.85
N ASP A 237 15.28 -21.78 5.85
CA ASP A 237 14.14 -21.27 6.61
C ASP A 237 14.53 -20.37 7.78
N PHE A 238 15.82 -20.28 8.10
CA PHE A 238 16.32 -19.56 9.26
C PHE A 238 15.95 -18.07 9.27
N ASN A 239 16.01 -17.41 8.11
CA ASN A 239 15.67 -15.98 8.00
C ASN A 239 14.18 -15.73 8.25
N LYS A 240 13.33 -16.61 7.77
CA LYS A 240 11.89 -16.52 7.96
C LYS A 240 11.48 -16.90 9.39
N SER A 241 12.10 -17.92 9.94
CA SER A 241 11.98 -18.31 11.34
C SER A 241 12.36 -17.17 12.29
N ASN A 242 13.50 -16.52 12.06
CA ASN A 242 13.90 -15.35 12.83
C ASN A 242 12.94 -14.18 12.68
N ALA A 243 12.43 -13.92 11.48
CA ALA A 243 11.46 -12.86 11.28
C ALA A 243 10.17 -13.12 12.09
N PHE A 244 9.68 -14.35 12.09
CA PHE A 244 8.50 -14.75 12.88
C PHE A 244 8.76 -14.72 14.39
N GLN A 245 9.94 -15.11 14.82
CA GLN A 245 10.32 -15.06 16.24
C GLN A 245 10.37 -13.61 16.75
N VAL A 246 10.90 -12.69 15.97
CA VAL A 246 10.90 -11.25 16.29
C VAL A 246 9.49 -10.68 16.32
N ASP A 247 8.58 -11.17 15.46
CA ASP A 247 7.16 -10.77 15.43
C ASP A 247 6.35 -11.38 16.60
N GLY A 248 6.98 -12.16 17.47
CA GLY A 248 6.34 -12.74 18.68
C GLY A 248 5.72 -14.13 18.48
N PHE A 249 5.98 -14.79 17.37
CA PHE A 249 5.56 -16.18 17.14
C PHE A 249 6.61 -17.16 17.67
N THR A 250 6.17 -18.12 18.44
CA THR A 250 7.05 -19.00 19.24
C THR A 250 7.92 -19.94 18.41
N ASP A 251 7.49 -20.40 17.25
CA ASP A 251 8.32 -21.19 16.35
C ASP A 251 7.63 -21.39 14.99
N TYR A 252 8.25 -20.89 13.91
CA TYR A 252 7.85 -21.16 12.54
C TYR A 252 8.01 -22.65 12.18
N LEU A 253 8.99 -23.31 12.76
CA LEU A 253 9.31 -24.71 12.49
C LEU A 253 8.26 -25.65 13.10
N THR A 254 7.81 -25.36 14.30
CA THR A 254 6.77 -26.15 14.99
C THR A 254 5.42 -26.05 14.27
N TYR A 255 5.12 -24.92 13.67
CA TYR A 255 3.88 -24.72 12.89
C TYR A 255 3.82 -25.60 11.64
N PHE A 256 4.97 -25.94 11.04
CA PHE A 256 5.05 -26.71 9.80
C PHE A 256 5.58 -28.14 9.96
N GLN A 257 5.68 -28.65 11.19
CA GLN A 257 6.41 -29.89 11.50
C GLN A 257 5.88 -31.18 10.85
N SER A 258 4.63 -31.26 10.42
CA SER A 258 4.11 -32.58 10.04
C SER A 258 3.93 -32.80 8.54
N ASP A 259 3.57 -31.77 7.73
CA ASP A 259 3.18 -31.98 6.34
C ASP A 259 3.69 -30.93 5.36
N TYR A 260 4.79 -30.31 5.68
CA TYR A 260 5.36 -29.20 4.94
C TYR A 260 6.08 -29.63 3.67
N ILE A 261 5.82 -28.95 2.54
CA ILE A 261 6.49 -29.09 1.25
C ILE A 261 7.04 -27.76 0.76
N GLU A 262 8.32 -27.76 0.41
CA GLU A 262 8.92 -26.64 -0.31
C GLU A 262 8.59 -26.74 -1.80
N VAL A 263 7.92 -25.72 -2.31
CA VAL A 263 7.56 -25.58 -3.72
C VAL A 263 8.29 -24.37 -4.27
N LEU A 264 8.99 -24.52 -5.37
CA LEU A 264 9.67 -23.47 -6.10
C LEU A 264 8.97 -23.27 -7.44
N ASP A 265 8.41 -22.10 -7.66
CA ASP A 265 7.82 -21.67 -8.93
C ASP A 265 8.82 -20.80 -9.69
N PHE A 266 9.37 -21.33 -10.76
CA PHE A 266 10.29 -20.64 -11.65
C PHE A 266 9.51 -19.95 -12.77
N TYR A 267 9.78 -18.66 -12.97
CA TYR A 267 9.26 -17.83 -14.06
C TYR A 267 10.41 -17.33 -14.91
N GLY A 268 10.44 -17.73 -16.17
CA GLY A 268 11.48 -17.30 -17.10
C GLY A 268 11.53 -18.07 -18.40
N ASP A 269 12.55 -17.76 -19.17
CA ASP A 269 12.82 -18.40 -20.45
C ASP A 269 13.81 -19.55 -20.26
N TYR A 270 13.67 -20.62 -21.00
CA TYR A 270 14.70 -21.63 -21.07
C TYR A 270 14.93 -22.15 -22.48
N TYR A 271 16.16 -22.54 -22.76
CA TYR A 271 16.58 -23.11 -24.01
C TYR A 271 16.91 -24.60 -23.81
N GLU A 272 16.28 -25.45 -24.59
CA GLU A 272 16.51 -26.89 -24.59
C GLU A 272 17.56 -27.23 -25.63
N GLN A 273 18.74 -27.65 -25.19
CA GLN A 273 19.89 -27.91 -26.10
C GLN A 273 19.67 -29.08 -27.01
N GLU A 274 18.97 -30.15 -26.58
CA GLU A 274 18.71 -31.34 -27.42
C GLU A 274 17.80 -31.06 -28.60
N THR A 275 16.69 -30.38 -28.32
CA THR A 275 15.67 -30.12 -29.35
C THR A 275 15.93 -28.83 -30.10
N GLY A 276 16.88 -28.01 -29.65
CA GLY A 276 17.13 -26.67 -30.17
C GLY A 276 15.97 -25.69 -29.98
N LYS A 277 15.01 -26.00 -29.11
CA LYS A 277 13.82 -25.20 -28.90
C LYS A 277 14.03 -24.18 -27.79
N PHE A 278 13.54 -22.97 -28.05
CA PHE A 278 13.49 -21.90 -27.10
C PHE A 278 12.07 -21.73 -26.55
N TYR A 279 11.91 -21.90 -25.24
CA TYR A 279 10.64 -21.75 -24.53
C TYR A 279 10.62 -20.44 -23.82
N LYS A 280 9.72 -19.54 -24.25
CA LYS A 280 9.53 -18.23 -23.63
C LYS A 280 8.52 -18.30 -22.50
N ASN A 281 8.81 -17.58 -21.42
CA ASN A 281 7.89 -17.33 -20.32
C ASN A 281 7.23 -18.59 -19.78
N GLN A 282 8.05 -19.56 -19.41
CA GLN A 282 7.58 -20.79 -18.80
C GLN A 282 7.35 -20.63 -17.31
N LEU A 283 6.35 -21.33 -16.82
CA LEU A 283 6.11 -21.56 -15.41
C LEU A 283 6.46 -23.01 -15.10
N ILE A 284 7.55 -23.19 -14.36
CA ILE A 284 8.04 -24.51 -13.97
C ILE A 284 7.95 -24.60 -12.45
N THR A 285 7.14 -25.53 -11.97
CA THR A 285 6.97 -25.78 -10.53
C THR A 285 7.78 -27.01 -10.13
N ILE A 286 8.62 -26.84 -9.12
CA ILE A 286 9.50 -27.87 -8.60
C ILE A 286 9.13 -28.12 -7.15
N VAL A 287 9.09 -29.38 -6.78
CA VAL A 287 8.83 -29.82 -5.39
C VAL A 287 10.10 -30.44 -4.82
N ASP A 288 10.40 -30.11 -3.57
CA ASP A 288 11.55 -30.61 -2.80
C ASP A 288 12.88 -30.48 -3.58
N LYS A 289 13.04 -29.43 -4.38
CA LYS A 289 14.23 -29.10 -5.21
C LYS A 289 14.65 -30.21 -6.19
N SER A 290 13.83 -31.24 -6.38
CA SER A 290 14.20 -32.43 -7.15
C SER A 290 13.18 -32.82 -8.23
N HIS A 291 11.91 -32.58 -8.02
CA HIS A 291 10.86 -33.07 -8.91
C HIS A 291 10.08 -31.94 -9.58
N ILE A 292 10.05 -31.93 -10.92
CA ILE A 292 9.19 -31.02 -11.68
C ILE A 292 7.76 -31.61 -11.68
N ILE A 293 6.84 -30.87 -11.07
CA ILE A 293 5.42 -31.24 -11.02
C ILE A 293 4.59 -30.52 -12.09
N ARG A 294 5.10 -29.39 -12.61
CA ARG A 294 4.43 -28.59 -13.65
C ARG A 294 5.45 -27.90 -14.54
N ASN A 295 5.21 -27.93 -15.84
CA ASN A 295 5.97 -27.18 -16.84
C ASN A 295 5.00 -26.73 -17.93
N ILE A 296 4.57 -25.48 -17.88
CA ILE A 296 3.60 -24.90 -18.81
C ILE A 296 4.03 -23.50 -19.24
N PRO A 297 3.58 -23.01 -20.39
CA PRO A 297 3.64 -21.59 -20.67
C PRO A 297 2.92 -20.81 -19.57
N ASN A 298 3.50 -19.71 -19.12
CA ASN A 298 2.91 -18.91 -18.04
C ASN A 298 1.51 -18.40 -18.44
N PRO A 299 0.44 -18.82 -17.76
CA PRO A 299 -0.93 -18.44 -18.10
C PRO A 299 -1.20 -16.96 -17.91
N ASN A 300 -0.43 -16.30 -17.02
CA ASN A 300 -0.54 -14.87 -16.73
C ASN A 300 0.40 -14.02 -17.61
N TRP A 301 1.01 -14.60 -18.63
CA TRP A 301 1.85 -13.85 -19.56
C TRP A 301 0.99 -13.01 -20.52
N LEU A 302 1.16 -11.70 -20.46
CA LEU A 302 0.37 -10.73 -21.21
C LEU A 302 1.20 -9.92 -22.23
N GLY A 303 2.38 -10.42 -22.57
CA GLY A 303 3.38 -9.68 -23.37
C GLY A 303 4.29 -8.79 -22.52
N THR A 304 3.98 -8.64 -21.24
CA THR A 304 4.77 -7.95 -20.22
C THR A 304 5.14 -8.92 -19.11
N ALA A 305 5.94 -8.51 -18.16
CA ALA A 305 6.23 -9.32 -16.98
C ALA A 305 4.95 -9.66 -16.21
N SER A 306 4.82 -10.90 -15.74
CA SER A 306 3.68 -11.30 -14.88
C SER A 306 3.87 -10.91 -13.42
N ILE A 307 5.08 -10.54 -13.01
CA ILE A 307 5.43 -10.13 -11.66
C ILE A 307 5.96 -8.71 -11.74
N PHE A 308 5.36 -7.83 -10.95
CA PHE A 308 5.72 -6.41 -10.89
C PHE A 308 6.54 -6.14 -9.64
N HIS A 309 7.52 -5.23 -9.78
CA HIS A 309 8.44 -4.84 -8.73
C HIS A 309 8.58 -3.33 -8.67
N VAL A 310 8.66 -2.80 -7.46
CA VAL A 310 9.02 -1.41 -7.21
C VAL A 310 10.02 -1.33 -6.06
N GLY A 311 11.07 -0.52 -6.27
CA GLY A 311 12.09 -0.26 -5.26
C GLY A 311 12.01 1.16 -4.71
N TRP A 312 12.16 1.35 -3.40
CA TRP A 312 12.08 2.69 -2.78
C TRP A 312 13.28 3.57 -3.16
N ARG A 313 14.50 3.06 -2.98
CA ARG A 313 15.75 3.70 -3.44
C ARG A 313 16.48 2.71 -4.31
N THR A 314 16.30 2.85 -5.62
CA THR A 314 16.92 1.99 -6.63
C THR A 314 18.41 2.27 -6.75
N ARG A 315 19.17 1.22 -7.02
CA ARG A 315 20.59 1.27 -7.37
C ARG A 315 20.74 0.77 -8.80
N PRO A 316 21.41 1.49 -9.70
CA PRO A 316 21.49 1.10 -11.12
C PRO A 316 22.02 -0.32 -11.36
N ASP A 317 22.97 -0.77 -10.53
CA ASP A 317 23.67 -2.04 -10.71
C ASP A 317 23.19 -3.16 -9.76
N ASN A 318 22.12 -2.92 -9.01
CA ASN A 318 21.55 -3.91 -8.10
C ASN A 318 20.04 -3.73 -7.97
N LEU A 319 19.30 -4.75 -8.35
CA LEU A 319 17.84 -4.72 -8.33
C LEU A 319 17.23 -4.73 -6.92
N TYR A 320 17.97 -5.16 -5.89
CA TYR A 320 17.51 -5.01 -4.50
C TYR A 320 17.69 -3.58 -4.04
N ALA A 321 16.60 -2.85 -3.96
CA ALA A 321 16.57 -1.46 -3.51
C ALA A 321 16.72 -1.34 -1.98
N MET A 322 17.08 -0.15 -1.53
CA MET A 322 17.13 0.23 -0.12
C MET A 322 15.80 0.87 0.29
N GLY A 323 15.36 0.59 1.52
CA GLY A 323 14.19 1.23 2.13
C GLY A 323 14.52 2.57 2.81
N PRO A 324 13.50 3.32 3.23
CA PRO A 324 13.68 4.55 4.01
C PRO A 324 14.31 4.29 5.36
N LEU A 325 14.10 3.12 5.95
CA LEU A 325 14.55 2.76 7.29
C LEU A 325 16.02 2.31 7.34
N ASP A 326 16.60 1.89 6.20
CA ASP A 326 17.95 1.30 6.14
C ASP A 326 19.04 2.18 6.75
N ASN A 327 18.94 3.51 6.54
CA ASN A 327 19.92 4.46 7.05
C ASN A 327 19.61 4.94 8.48
N LEU A 328 18.51 4.51 9.08
CA LEU A 328 18.04 5.02 10.37
C LEU A 328 18.40 4.11 11.55
N VAL A 329 18.73 2.84 11.28
CA VAL A 329 19.04 1.84 12.31
C VAL A 329 20.17 2.30 13.22
N GLY A 330 21.24 2.87 12.65
CA GLY A 330 22.36 3.38 13.44
C GLY A 330 21.98 4.54 14.37
N MET A 331 21.00 5.37 13.97
CA MET A 331 20.48 6.44 14.82
C MET A 331 19.58 5.89 15.91
N GLN A 332 18.74 4.90 15.61
CA GLN A 332 17.92 4.18 16.59
C GLN A 332 18.81 3.54 17.66
N TYR A 333 19.87 2.84 17.23
CA TYR A 333 20.89 2.29 18.14
C TYR A 333 21.44 3.38 19.07
N ARG A 334 21.75 4.56 18.55
CA ARG A 334 22.30 5.65 19.36
C ARG A 334 21.29 6.25 20.33
N ILE A 335 20.02 6.35 19.95
CA ILE A 335 18.94 6.80 20.83
C ILE A 335 18.78 5.84 22.01
N ASP A 336 18.65 4.54 21.75
CA ASP A 336 18.51 3.51 22.79
C ASP A 336 19.73 3.47 23.71
N HIS A 337 20.94 3.63 23.13
CA HIS A 337 22.18 3.71 23.90
C HIS A 337 22.15 4.89 24.89
N LEU A 338 21.79 6.08 24.43
CA LEU A 338 21.79 7.28 25.28
C LEU A 338 20.71 7.17 26.36
N GLU A 339 19.53 6.63 26.02
CA GLU A 339 18.44 6.46 26.98
C GLU A 339 18.82 5.45 28.07
N ASN A 340 19.37 4.29 27.71
CA ASN A 340 19.77 3.29 28.69
C ASN A 340 20.95 3.77 29.55
N ALA A 341 21.92 4.47 28.96
CA ALA A 341 23.01 5.07 29.72
C ALA A 341 22.54 6.14 30.72
N LYS A 342 21.53 6.94 30.30
CA LYS A 342 20.88 7.91 31.18
C LYS A 342 20.13 7.20 32.31
N ALA A 343 19.37 6.15 32.00
CA ALA A 343 18.63 5.36 32.98
C ALA A 343 19.57 4.69 33.99
N ASP A 344 20.67 4.09 33.55
CA ASP A 344 21.68 3.53 34.45
C ASP A 344 22.34 4.60 35.33
N ALA A 345 22.58 5.80 34.77
CA ALA A 345 23.09 6.92 35.56
C ALA A 345 22.08 7.38 36.64
N PHE A 346 20.77 7.37 36.30
CA PHE A 346 19.71 7.66 37.27
C PHE A 346 19.69 6.62 38.40
N ASP A 347 19.77 5.34 38.07
CA ASP A 347 19.79 4.29 39.08
C ASP A 347 21.01 4.42 40.04
N LEU A 348 22.17 4.83 39.49
CA LEU A 348 23.35 5.10 40.29
C LEU A 348 23.26 6.40 41.13
N ILE A 349 22.43 7.36 40.71
CA ILE A 349 22.16 8.56 41.54
C ILE A 349 21.24 8.22 42.70
N VAL A 350 20.21 7.40 42.44
CA VAL A 350 19.26 6.95 43.47
C VAL A 350 19.89 5.95 44.42
N HIS A 351 20.71 5.05 43.89
CA HIS A 351 21.44 4.04 44.64
C HIS A 351 22.96 4.17 44.41
N PRO A 352 23.63 5.17 45.01
CA PRO A 352 25.02 5.45 44.75
C PRO A 352 25.93 4.30 45.24
N VAL A 353 26.99 4.07 44.49
CA VAL A 353 28.02 3.11 44.88
C VAL A 353 28.72 3.64 46.11
N MET A 354 28.73 2.83 47.16
CA MET A 354 29.43 3.16 48.41
C MET A 354 30.85 2.67 48.38
N LYS A 355 31.79 3.57 48.64
CA LYS A 355 33.21 3.24 48.89
C LYS A 355 33.42 3.23 50.38
N ILE A 356 33.63 2.05 50.93
CA ILE A 356 33.89 1.83 52.35
C ILE A 356 35.39 1.67 52.55
N ARG A 357 35.97 2.43 53.45
CA ARG A 357 37.37 2.34 53.85
C ARG A 357 37.42 2.18 55.36
N GLY A 358 38.27 1.24 55.82
CA GLY A 358 38.46 0.98 57.25
C GLY A 358 37.32 0.17 57.90
N MET A 359 37.22 0.22 59.23
CA MET A 359 36.14 -0.46 59.98
C MET A 359 34.86 0.38 59.99
N VAL A 360 33.81 -0.16 59.38
CA VAL A 360 32.47 0.39 59.39
C VAL A 360 31.53 -0.73 59.82
N GLU A 361 30.63 -0.45 60.78
CA GLU A 361 29.60 -1.43 61.16
C GLU A 361 28.64 -1.67 60.00
N ASP A 362 28.11 -2.90 59.94
CA ASP A 362 27.12 -3.26 58.93
C ASP A 362 25.85 -2.43 59.09
N PHE A 363 25.39 -1.81 58.02
CA PHE A 363 24.24 -0.93 58.04
C PHE A 363 23.36 -1.16 56.82
N ASP A 364 22.05 -1.00 57.02
CA ASP A 364 21.10 -1.02 55.92
C ASP A 364 20.99 0.37 55.27
N TYR A 365 21.01 0.41 53.92
CA TYR A 365 20.86 1.67 53.21
C TYR A 365 19.39 2.09 53.15
N GLY A 366 19.02 3.07 54.00
CA GLY A 366 17.65 3.57 54.08
C GLY A 366 17.52 5.02 54.64
N PRO A 367 16.41 5.67 54.45
CA PRO A 367 16.19 7.01 54.98
C PRO A 367 16.19 7.03 56.50
N GLY A 368 17.12 7.78 57.09
CA GLY A 368 17.23 7.92 58.52
C GLY A 368 18.16 6.92 59.22
N GLU A 369 18.79 6.00 58.50
CA GLU A 369 19.79 5.11 59.04
C GLU A 369 21.05 5.85 59.50
N ARG A 370 21.69 5.35 60.57
CA ARG A 370 22.89 5.93 61.14
C ARG A 370 24.05 5.01 60.85
N ILE A 371 25.09 5.56 60.22
CA ILE A 371 26.30 4.83 59.90
C ILE A 371 27.32 5.07 61.03
N PHE A 372 27.73 4.01 61.70
CA PHE A 372 28.80 4.06 62.72
C PHE A 372 30.15 3.77 62.10
N VAL A 373 31.07 4.72 62.19
CA VAL A 373 32.38 4.69 61.53
C VAL A 373 33.46 4.71 62.62
N GLY A 374 34.41 3.82 62.59
CA GLY A 374 35.59 3.80 63.48
C GLY A 374 36.58 4.92 63.14
N ASP A 375 37.58 5.15 64.02
CA ASP A 375 38.53 6.27 63.92
C ASP A 375 39.29 6.39 62.60
N GLU A 376 39.48 5.32 61.85
CA GLU A 376 40.07 5.30 60.50
C GLU A 376 39.07 4.91 59.37
N GLY A 377 37.80 4.78 59.72
CA GLY A 377 36.73 4.42 58.77
C GLY A 377 36.23 5.63 58.01
N ASP A 378 35.80 5.39 56.77
CA ASP A 378 35.15 6.40 55.94
C ASP A 378 34.18 5.74 54.94
N VAL A 379 33.02 6.37 54.77
CA VAL A 379 32.01 5.95 53.80
C VAL A 379 31.76 7.07 52.81
N ILE A 380 32.18 6.90 51.59
CA ILE A 380 32.01 7.87 50.50
C ILE A 380 30.99 7.36 49.52
N PHE A 381 29.91 8.12 49.31
CA PHE A 381 28.97 7.87 48.25
C PHE A 381 29.52 8.42 46.93
N MET A 382 29.73 7.55 45.94
CA MET A 382 30.23 7.93 44.63
C MET A 382 29.04 8.15 43.69
N SER A 383 28.68 9.41 43.45
CA SER A 383 27.68 9.75 42.45
C SER A 383 28.32 9.78 41.06
N PRO A 384 27.63 9.29 40.01
CA PRO A 384 28.07 9.44 38.63
C PRO A 384 28.00 10.90 38.18
N ASP A 385 28.65 11.21 37.05
CA ASP A 385 28.61 12.53 36.46
C ASP A 385 27.18 12.82 35.97
N THR A 386 26.61 13.94 36.44
CA THR A 386 25.24 14.41 36.09
C THR A 386 25.14 14.93 34.66
N THR A 387 26.23 15.10 33.92
CA THR A 387 26.23 15.51 32.51
C THR A 387 25.46 14.55 31.60
N MET A 388 25.37 13.27 31.97
CA MET A 388 24.59 12.26 31.23
C MET A 388 23.06 12.59 31.22
N LEU A 389 22.57 13.35 32.20
CA LEU A 389 21.16 13.77 32.23
C LEU A 389 20.81 14.75 31.11
N ALA A 390 21.81 15.39 30.48
CA ALA A 390 21.62 16.26 29.32
C ALA A 390 21.46 15.48 27.99
N ALA A 391 21.44 14.16 28.02
CA ALA A 391 21.30 13.31 26.81
C ALA A 391 19.99 13.56 26.05
N ASP A 392 18.94 14.06 26.72
CA ASP A 392 17.62 14.36 26.10
C ASP A 392 17.72 15.30 24.90
N THR A 393 18.58 16.32 24.97
CA THR A 393 18.82 17.23 23.85
C THR A 393 19.42 16.51 22.65
N GLN A 394 20.34 15.58 22.87
CA GLN A 394 20.94 14.79 21.79
C GLN A 394 19.94 13.79 21.20
N ILE A 395 19.12 13.15 22.03
CA ILE A 395 18.04 12.25 21.59
C ILE A 395 17.08 13.01 20.68
N GLN A 396 16.59 14.19 21.07
CA GLN A 396 15.70 15.02 20.24
C GLN A 396 16.34 15.41 18.90
N ILE A 397 17.65 15.71 18.88
CA ILE A 397 18.37 16.01 17.64
C ILE A 397 18.39 14.77 16.72
N TYR A 398 18.66 13.57 17.27
CA TYR A 398 18.66 12.34 16.48
C TYR A 398 17.26 12.01 15.97
N GLU A 399 16.23 12.15 16.77
CA GLU A 399 14.84 11.95 16.36
C GLU A 399 14.45 12.87 15.20
N ALA A 400 14.78 14.16 15.29
CA ALA A 400 14.50 15.13 14.23
C ALA A 400 15.24 14.78 12.92
N LYS A 401 16.51 14.37 13.01
CA LYS A 401 17.28 13.91 11.85
C LYS A 401 16.71 12.63 11.24
N MET A 402 16.24 11.69 12.04
CA MET A 402 15.60 10.47 11.54
C MET A 402 14.34 10.80 10.74
N GLU A 403 13.49 11.68 11.23
CA GLU A 403 12.28 12.13 10.53
C GLU A 403 12.62 12.81 9.18
N GLU A 404 13.61 13.70 9.18
CA GLU A 404 14.07 14.38 7.97
C GLU A 404 14.63 13.40 6.94
N MET A 405 15.49 12.47 7.36
CA MET A 405 16.12 11.48 6.47
C MET A 405 15.12 10.44 5.93
N ALA A 406 14.08 10.13 6.68
CA ALA A 406 13.00 9.27 6.23
C ALA A 406 12.09 9.93 5.18
N GLY A 407 12.16 11.25 5.02
CA GLY A 407 11.24 12.02 4.20
C GLY A 407 9.86 12.16 4.84
N ALA A 408 9.78 12.05 6.17
CA ALA A 408 8.57 12.23 6.96
C ALA A 408 8.79 13.34 8.01
N PRO A 409 9.05 14.60 7.59
CA PRO A 409 9.28 15.68 8.52
C PRO A 409 8.01 15.97 9.34
N LYS A 410 8.20 16.55 10.54
CA LYS A 410 7.09 16.87 11.47
C LYS A 410 5.96 17.67 10.81
N GLN A 411 6.30 18.53 9.86
CA GLN A 411 5.32 19.32 9.11
C GLN A 411 4.41 18.45 8.24
N ALA A 412 4.95 17.42 7.59
CA ALA A 412 4.17 16.44 6.83
C ALA A 412 3.27 15.58 7.72
N MET A 413 3.57 15.49 9.02
CA MET A 413 2.79 14.79 10.03
C MET A 413 1.76 15.71 10.74
N GLY A 414 1.55 16.93 10.25
CA GLY A 414 0.57 17.87 10.80
C GLY A 414 1.05 18.66 12.03
N PHE A 415 2.31 18.58 12.41
CA PHE A 415 2.87 19.38 13.50
C PHE A 415 3.17 20.81 13.04
N ARG A 416 2.54 21.78 13.71
CA ARG A 416 2.77 23.20 13.40
C ARG A 416 4.17 23.63 13.82
N THR A 417 4.92 24.22 12.88
CA THR A 417 6.23 24.83 13.18
C THR A 417 6.01 26.08 14.03
N PRO A 418 6.72 26.26 15.16
CA PRO A 418 6.61 27.47 15.96
C PRO A 418 7.12 28.69 15.17
N GLY A 419 6.40 29.81 15.26
CA GLY A 419 6.69 31.08 14.61
C GLY A 419 5.50 31.63 13.83
N GLU A 420 5.41 32.96 13.72
CA GLU A 420 4.46 33.64 12.84
C GLU A 420 4.97 33.52 11.39
N LYS A 421 4.30 32.68 10.59
CA LYS A 421 4.58 32.50 9.16
C LYS A 421 3.36 32.83 8.33
N THR A 422 3.58 33.42 7.16
CA THR A 422 2.48 33.65 6.22
C THR A 422 1.96 32.33 5.66
N ALA A 423 0.69 32.26 5.26
CA ALA A 423 0.09 31.07 4.66
C ALA A 423 0.89 30.55 3.44
N PHE A 424 1.46 31.47 2.67
CA PHE A 424 2.31 31.16 1.52
C PHE A 424 3.65 30.52 1.92
N GLU A 425 4.30 31.01 2.98
CA GLU A 425 5.54 30.40 3.48
C GLU A 425 5.31 29.01 4.05
N VAL A 426 4.21 28.80 4.78
CA VAL A 426 3.82 27.49 5.28
C VAL A 426 3.59 26.54 4.13
N GLN A 427 2.82 26.92 3.13
CA GLN A 427 2.54 26.10 1.94
C GLN A 427 3.82 25.79 1.13
N THR A 428 4.72 26.73 1.00
CA THR A 428 6.00 26.52 0.28
C THR A 428 6.91 25.58 1.05
N LEU A 429 6.97 25.68 2.38
CA LEU A 429 7.75 24.79 3.24
C LEU A 429 7.16 23.37 3.24
N GLU A 430 5.85 23.23 3.33
CA GLU A 430 5.16 21.94 3.24
C GLU A 430 5.41 21.27 1.88
N ASN A 431 5.29 21.99 0.79
CA ASN A 431 5.58 21.48 -0.56
C ASN A 431 7.04 21.04 -0.71
N SER A 432 7.98 21.76 -0.12
CA SER A 432 9.40 21.41 -0.17
C SER A 432 9.71 20.19 0.70
N ALA A 433 9.14 20.11 1.89
CA ALA A 433 9.31 19.00 2.82
C ALA A 433 8.70 17.70 2.26
N ASN A 434 7.55 17.79 1.58
CA ASN A 434 6.85 16.65 1.00
C ASN A 434 7.39 16.20 -0.36
N ARG A 435 8.37 16.89 -0.92
CA ARG A 435 8.86 16.62 -2.29
C ARG A 435 9.36 15.18 -2.48
N ILE A 436 10.12 14.65 -1.53
CA ILE A 436 10.62 13.27 -1.59
C ILE A 436 9.45 12.30 -1.53
N PHE A 437 8.53 12.52 -0.60
CA PHE A 437 7.33 11.70 -0.42
C PHE A 437 6.46 11.68 -1.69
N LEU A 438 6.14 12.85 -2.25
CA LEU A 438 5.35 12.97 -3.49
C LEU A 438 6.02 12.29 -4.69
N ASN A 439 7.34 12.40 -4.80
CA ASN A 439 8.09 11.72 -5.86
C ASN A 439 8.02 10.19 -5.70
N LYS A 440 8.17 9.68 -4.47
CA LYS A 440 8.07 8.23 -4.21
C LYS A 440 6.66 7.70 -4.43
N THR A 441 5.64 8.46 -4.06
CA THR A 441 4.23 8.12 -4.35
C THR A 441 4.01 8.04 -5.87
N ALA A 442 4.45 9.06 -6.61
CA ALA A 442 4.33 9.08 -8.06
C ALA A 442 5.05 7.91 -8.73
N TYR A 443 6.24 7.58 -8.25
CA TYR A 443 7.02 6.45 -8.76
C TYR A 443 6.32 5.11 -8.47
N PHE A 444 5.72 4.96 -7.30
CA PHE A 444 4.94 3.77 -6.94
C PHE A 444 3.68 3.64 -7.81
N GLU A 445 2.96 4.75 -8.07
CA GLU A 445 1.81 4.76 -8.97
C GLU A 445 2.19 4.34 -10.40
N GLU A 446 3.23 4.95 -10.97
CA GLU A 446 3.63 4.77 -12.36
C GLU A 446 4.28 3.40 -12.63
N VAL A 447 5.19 2.97 -11.75
CA VAL A 447 6.00 1.76 -12.01
C VAL A 447 5.32 0.49 -11.51
N PHE A 448 4.47 0.60 -10.47
CA PHE A 448 3.86 -0.57 -9.85
C PHE A 448 2.35 -0.66 -10.06
N MET A 449 1.59 0.38 -9.67
CA MET A 449 0.14 0.30 -9.73
C MET A 449 -0.42 0.34 -11.16
N GLU A 450 0.06 1.22 -12.02
CA GLU A 450 -0.43 1.36 -13.40
C GLU A 450 -0.24 0.05 -14.21
N PRO A 451 0.97 -0.56 -14.27
CA PRO A 451 1.15 -1.82 -14.98
C PRO A 451 0.36 -2.98 -14.38
N LEU A 452 0.24 -3.02 -13.05
CA LEU A 452 -0.51 -4.05 -12.33
C LEU A 452 -2.01 -3.98 -12.67
N LEU A 453 -2.63 -2.80 -12.61
CA LEU A 453 -4.03 -2.59 -12.94
C LEU A 453 -4.34 -2.92 -14.39
N ASN A 454 -3.47 -2.52 -15.31
CA ASN A 454 -3.61 -2.85 -16.74
C ASN A 454 -3.49 -4.35 -16.99
N SER A 455 -2.60 -5.04 -16.27
CA SER A 455 -2.50 -6.50 -16.34
C SER A 455 -3.73 -7.20 -15.74
N MET A 456 -4.28 -6.69 -14.65
CA MET A 456 -5.55 -7.20 -14.08
C MET A 456 -6.71 -7.05 -15.08
N LEU A 457 -6.81 -5.92 -15.76
CA LEU A 457 -7.82 -5.70 -16.80
C LEU A 457 -7.62 -6.68 -17.97
N GLU A 458 -6.39 -6.88 -18.44
CA GLU A 458 -6.11 -7.78 -19.54
C GLU A 458 -6.38 -9.25 -19.19
N ILE A 459 -6.05 -9.69 -17.98
CA ILE A 459 -6.41 -11.03 -17.47
C ILE A 459 -7.94 -11.18 -17.44
N SER A 460 -8.67 -10.15 -17.03
CA SER A 460 -10.12 -10.15 -17.05
C SER A 460 -10.67 -10.31 -18.46
N ARG A 461 -10.15 -9.58 -19.43
CA ARG A 461 -10.53 -9.70 -20.85
C ARG A 461 -10.39 -11.11 -21.40
N ARG A 462 -9.35 -11.83 -20.96
CA ARG A 462 -9.09 -13.20 -21.41
C ARG A 462 -9.98 -14.23 -20.75
N ASN A 463 -10.25 -14.08 -19.46
CA ASN A 463 -10.89 -15.11 -18.64
C ASN A 463 -12.34 -14.80 -18.27
N MET A 464 -12.83 -13.59 -18.56
CA MET A 464 -14.22 -13.21 -18.29
C MET A 464 -15.19 -14.04 -19.12
N GLY A 465 -16.26 -14.49 -18.52
CA GLY A 465 -17.41 -15.10 -19.21
C GLY A 465 -18.12 -14.10 -20.15
N PRO A 466 -19.23 -14.51 -20.77
CA PRO A 466 -19.93 -13.68 -21.75
C PRO A 466 -20.44 -12.34 -21.17
N SER A 467 -20.78 -12.29 -19.90
CA SER A 467 -21.15 -11.06 -19.21
C SER A 467 -20.99 -11.19 -17.71
N ASP A 468 -20.75 -10.08 -17.04
CA ASP A 468 -20.69 -9.97 -15.58
C ASP A 468 -21.67 -8.86 -15.12
N LEU A 469 -22.29 -9.07 -13.96
CA LEU A 469 -23.20 -8.10 -13.38
C LEU A 469 -22.46 -7.31 -12.30
N VAL A 470 -22.18 -6.07 -12.60
CA VAL A 470 -21.41 -5.18 -11.75
C VAL A 470 -22.34 -4.28 -10.96
N ARG A 471 -22.16 -4.28 -9.63
CA ARG A 471 -22.87 -3.36 -8.76
C ARG A 471 -22.19 -2.00 -8.77
N VAL A 472 -22.86 -1.01 -9.31
CA VAL A 472 -22.44 0.39 -9.26
C VAL A 472 -23.12 1.05 -8.07
N LEU A 473 -22.33 1.40 -7.05
CA LEU A 473 -22.82 2.21 -5.94
C LEU A 473 -22.74 3.67 -6.35
N ASP A 474 -23.87 4.31 -6.43
CA ASP A 474 -23.93 5.77 -6.45
C ASP A 474 -23.97 6.24 -5.00
N ASN A 475 -22.81 6.68 -4.49
CA ASN A 475 -22.66 6.99 -3.06
C ASN A 475 -23.51 8.20 -2.63
N ASP A 476 -23.86 9.07 -3.57
CA ASP A 476 -24.56 10.33 -3.24
C ASP A 476 -26.07 10.16 -3.08
N PHE A 477 -26.64 9.12 -3.68
CA PHE A 477 -28.09 8.88 -3.65
C PHE A 477 -28.47 7.52 -3.02
N ALA A 478 -27.52 6.75 -2.51
CA ALA A 478 -27.73 5.39 -2.01
C ALA A 478 -28.46 4.45 -3.01
N VAL A 479 -28.47 4.80 -4.29
CA VAL A 479 -29.10 4.01 -5.34
C VAL A 479 -28.11 2.94 -5.80
N VAL A 480 -28.50 1.69 -5.64
CA VAL A 480 -27.76 0.55 -6.15
C VAL A 480 -28.21 0.28 -7.58
N ASN A 481 -27.38 0.62 -8.53
CA ASN A 481 -27.58 0.27 -9.93
C ASN A 481 -26.73 -0.95 -10.28
N PHE A 482 -27.30 -1.84 -11.09
CA PHE A 482 -26.57 -2.99 -11.63
C PHE A 482 -26.28 -2.73 -13.11
N LEU A 483 -24.99 -2.70 -13.44
CA LEU A 483 -24.51 -2.58 -14.81
C LEU A 483 -24.12 -3.96 -15.31
N LYS A 484 -24.72 -4.40 -16.42
CA LYS A 484 -24.30 -5.60 -17.12
C LYS A 484 -23.13 -5.26 -18.03
N VAL A 485 -21.93 -5.71 -17.68
CA VAL A 485 -20.72 -5.49 -18.44
C VAL A 485 -20.42 -6.74 -19.27
N THR A 486 -20.24 -6.57 -20.58
CA THR A 486 -19.83 -7.62 -21.49
C THR A 486 -18.32 -7.59 -21.73
N ARG A 487 -17.77 -8.68 -22.26
CA ARG A 487 -16.36 -8.71 -22.65
C ARG A 487 -16.01 -7.64 -23.69
N GLU A 488 -16.94 -7.29 -24.57
CA GLU A 488 -16.75 -6.26 -25.59
C GLU A 488 -16.64 -4.85 -24.98
N ASP A 489 -17.37 -4.59 -23.91
CA ASP A 489 -17.36 -3.30 -23.21
C ASP A 489 -16.00 -3.01 -22.57
N ILE A 490 -15.31 -4.06 -22.09
CA ILE A 490 -13.97 -3.91 -21.51
C ILE A 490 -12.84 -4.11 -22.51
N THR A 491 -13.16 -4.48 -23.79
CA THR A 491 -12.18 -4.62 -24.87
C THR A 491 -12.01 -3.30 -25.59
N ALA A 492 -11.28 -2.39 -24.98
CA ALA A 492 -10.92 -1.09 -25.53
C ALA A 492 -9.39 -0.90 -25.50
N ARG A 493 -8.86 -0.08 -26.41
CA ARG A 493 -7.44 0.28 -26.39
C ARG A 493 -7.26 1.48 -25.48
N GLY A 494 -6.31 1.40 -24.58
CA GLY A 494 -6.04 2.46 -23.62
C GLY A 494 -5.44 1.90 -22.35
N LYS A 495 -5.34 2.73 -21.34
CA LYS A 495 -4.71 2.42 -20.06
C LYS A 495 -5.56 2.87 -18.89
N LEU A 496 -5.58 2.04 -17.85
CA LEU A 496 -6.03 2.45 -16.53
C LEU A 496 -4.90 3.21 -15.83
N ARG A 497 -5.21 4.38 -15.32
CA ARG A 497 -4.30 5.15 -14.48
C ARG A 497 -4.81 5.26 -13.06
N PRO A 498 -3.94 5.06 -12.06
CA PRO A 498 -4.31 5.33 -10.68
C PRO A 498 -4.48 6.85 -10.46
N ILE A 499 -5.53 7.21 -9.73
CA ILE A 499 -5.82 8.60 -9.35
C ILE A 499 -5.50 8.75 -7.87
N GLY A 500 -4.27 9.14 -7.56
CA GLY A 500 -3.85 9.44 -6.19
C GLY A 500 -4.07 10.90 -5.80
N ALA A 501 -3.75 11.25 -4.56
CA ALA A 501 -3.89 12.60 -4.01
C ALA A 501 -3.18 13.68 -4.85
N ARG A 502 -2.12 13.31 -5.56
CA ARG A 502 -1.39 14.22 -6.47
C ARG A 502 -2.25 14.68 -7.65
N HIS A 503 -3.08 13.80 -8.19
CA HIS A 503 -4.01 14.16 -9.26
C HIS A 503 -5.02 15.19 -8.78
N PHE A 504 -5.63 14.96 -7.62
CA PHE A 504 -6.59 15.90 -7.02
C PHE A 504 -5.94 17.23 -6.65
N ALA A 505 -4.74 17.23 -6.07
CA ALA A 505 -4.00 18.44 -5.77
C ALA A 505 -3.67 19.25 -7.03
N ARG A 506 -3.26 18.58 -8.12
CA ARG A 506 -3.02 19.23 -9.41
C ARG A 506 -4.31 19.83 -9.98
N ASN A 507 -5.39 19.07 -9.96
CA ASN A 507 -6.68 19.54 -10.45
C ASN A 507 -7.20 20.72 -9.64
N ALA A 508 -7.10 20.67 -8.31
CA ALA A 508 -7.48 21.80 -7.44
C ALA A 508 -6.67 23.06 -7.76
N ASN A 509 -5.36 22.94 -7.98
CA ASN A 509 -4.52 24.07 -8.40
C ASN A 509 -4.93 24.62 -9.78
N ILE A 510 -5.29 23.76 -10.73
CA ILE A 510 -5.77 24.19 -12.06
C ILE A 510 -7.09 24.93 -11.92
N VAL A 511 -8.03 24.39 -11.15
CA VAL A 511 -9.32 25.05 -10.87
C VAL A 511 -9.13 26.39 -10.19
N GLN A 512 -8.26 26.48 -9.20
CA GLN A 512 -7.92 27.72 -8.52
C GLN A 512 -7.30 28.75 -9.49
N ASN A 513 -6.35 28.32 -10.32
CA ASN A 513 -5.72 29.19 -11.31
C ASN A 513 -6.74 29.67 -12.38
N LEU A 514 -7.63 28.78 -12.84
CA LEU A 514 -8.71 29.16 -13.78
C LEU A 514 -9.67 30.15 -13.15
N THR A 515 -10.06 29.92 -11.89
CA THR A 515 -10.94 30.84 -11.14
C THR A 515 -10.27 32.20 -10.94
N GLN A 516 -8.99 32.23 -10.61
CA GLN A 516 -8.21 33.47 -10.48
C GLN A 516 -8.07 34.19 -11.83
N MET A 517 -7.79 33.45 -12.91
CA MET A 517 -7.72 34.04 -14.27
C MET A 517 -9.06 34.65 -14.67
N TYR A 518 -10.18 33.96 -14.42
CA TYR A 518 -11.51 34.43 -14.76
C TYR A 518 -11.96 35.62 -13.91
N SER A 519 -11.55 35.69 -12.65
CA SER A 519 -11.83 36.81 -11.75
C SER A 519 -10.85 38.00 -11.91
N SER A 520 -9.78 37.81 -12.66
CA SER A 520 -8.79 38.87 -12.92
C SER A 520 -9.32 39.92 -13.90
N SER A 521 -8.66 41.09 -13.95
CA SER A 521 -8.97 42.16 -14.92
C SER A 521 -8.86 41.70 -16.38
N LEU A 522 -8.01 40.71 -16.67
CA LEU A 522 -7.87 40.09 -17.99
C LEU A 522 -9.12 39.28 -18.38
N GLY A 523 -9.70 38.52 -17.45
CA GLY A 523 -10.91 37.73 -17.71
C GLY A 523 -12.17 38.58 -17.83
N GLN A 524 -12.15 39.80 -17.27
CA GLN A 524 -13.26 40.76 -17.33
C GLN A 524 -13.16 41.71 -18.52
N ASP A 525 -12.03 41.71 -19.26
CA ASP A 525 -11.88 42.53 -20.47
C ASP A 525 -12.87 42.04 -21.56
N PRO A 526 -13.73 42.90 -22.09
CA PRO A 526 -14.71 42.53 -23.12
C PRO A 526 -14.08 41.92 -24.38
N ALA A 527 -12.86 42.32 -24.73
CA ALA A 527 -12.14 41.77 -25.86
C ALA A 527 -11.69 40.32 -25.62
N VAL A 528 -11.30 39.98 -24.42
CA VAL A 528 -10.91 38.62 -24.04
C VAL A 528 -12.13 37.75 -23.76
N ALA A 529 -13.12 38.29 -23.07
CA ALA A 529 -14.38 37.60 -22.75
C ALA A 529 -15.14 37.13 -23.99
N ALA A 530 -15.09 37.90 -25.10
CA ALA A 530 -15.67 37.50 -26.37
C ALA A 530 -15.08 36.24 -27.01
N HIS A 531 -13.84 35.91 -26.68
CA HIS A 531 -13.14 34.74 -27.20
C HIS A 531 -13.10 33.54 -26.21
N VAL A 532 -13.55 33.72 -24.99
CA VAL A 532 -13.53 32.67 -23.95
C VAL A 532 -14.93 32.02 -23.90
N SER A 533 -14.97 30.72 -24.19
CA SER A 533 -16.20 29.95 -24.03
C SER A 533 -16.44 29.57 -22.56
N GLY A 534 -17.39 30.23 -21.90
CA GLY A 534 -17.81 29.90 -20.53
C GLY A 534 -18.29 28.45 -20.39
N LYS A 535 -18.92 27.90 -21.44
CA LYS A 535 -19.34 26.50 -21.48
C LYS A 535 -18.13 25.54 -21.46
N ALA A 536 -17.11 25.82 -22.28
CA ALA A 536 -15.90 24.99 -22.30
C ALA A 536 -15.16 25.01 -20.94
N ILE A 537 -15.13 26.15 -20.26
CA ILE A 537 -14.56 26.27 -18.91
C ILE A 537 -15.40 25.48 -17.90
N ALA A 538 -16.73 25.57 -17.98
CA ALA A 538 -17.61 24.84 -17.09
C ALA A 538 -17.46 23.32 -17.26
N HIS A 539 -17.37 22.80 -18.49
CA HIS A 539 -17.07 21.39 -18.75
C HIS A 539 -15.68 21.00 -18.24
N LEU A 540 -14.67 21.85 -18.44
CA LEU A 540 -13.33 21.58 -17.91
C LEU A 540 -13.32 21.56 -16.38
N MET A 541 -14.07 22.45 -15.73
CA MET A 541 -14.21 22.42 -14.25
C MET A 541 -14.95 21.17 -13.79
N GLU A 542 -15.99 20.75 -14.50
CA GLU A 542 -16.73 19.53 -14.23
C GLU A 542 -15.80 18.30 -14.33
N GLU A 543 -14.95 18.24 -15.35
CA GLU A 543 -13.94 17.19 -15.53
C GLU A 543 -12.88 17.21 -14.41
N LEU A 544 -12.32 18.37 -14.11
CA LEU A 544 -11.27 18.52 -13.10
C LEU A 544 -11.75 18.23 -11.67
N LEU A 545 -13.03 18.46 -11.39
CA LEU A 545 -13.67 18.18 -10.10
C LEU A 545 -14.26 16.77 -10.01
N ASP A 546 -14.13 15.95 -11.08
CA ASP A 546 -14.70 14.60 -11.19
C ASP A 546 -16.24 14.57 -11.03
N LEU A 547 -16.90 15.63 -11.53
CA LEU A 547 -18.34 15.80 -11.51
C LEU A 547 -19.03 15.41 -12.83
N GLU A 548 -18.28 14.93 -13.83
CA GLU A 548 -18.78 14.54 -15.16
C GLU A 548 -19.99 13.58 -15.09
N ARG A 549 -20.01 12.72 -14.07
CA ARG A 549 -21.08 11.75 -13.83
C ARG A 549 -22.45 12.40 -13.58
N PHE A 550 -22.45 13.62 -13.06
CA PHE A 550 -23.68 14.35 -12.77
C PHE A 550 -24.21 15.11 -13.99
N GLN A 551 -23.40 15.23 -15.06
CA GLN A 551 -23.73 15.97 -16.26
C GLN A 551 -24.35 17.35 -15.93
N LEU A 552 -23.71 18.08 -15.02
CA LEU A 552 -24.19 19.38 -14.54
C LEU A 552 -24.25 20.39 -15.69
N VAL A 553 -23.27 20.33 -16.59
CA VAL A 553 -23.18 21.18 -17.77
C VAL A 553 -23.70 20.42 -18.98
N GLN A 554 -24.87 20.79 -19.45
CA GLN A 554 -25.49 20.16 -20.62
C GLN A 554 -25.21 20.93 -21.90
N ASP A 555 -25.07 20.19 -23.02
CA ASP A 555 -24.82 20.78 -24.34
C ASP A 555 -25.99 21.60 -24.85
N ASN A 556 -27.21 21.20 -24.50
CA ASN A 556 -28.42 21.88 -24.91
C ASN A 556 -29.06 22.61 -23.73
N ILE A 557 -29.44 23.88 -23.94
CA ILE A 557 -30.19 24.63 -22.94
C ILE A 557 -31.54 23.92 -22.75
N ARG A 558 -31.86 23.53 -21.51
CA ARG A 558 -33.18 22.98 -21.20
C ARG A 558 -34.23 24.08 -21.33
N VAL A 559 -35.03 24.00 -22.36
CA VAL A 559 -36.10 24.96 -22.64
C VAL A 559 -37.11 25.00 -21.49
N SER A 560 -37.35 23.88 -20.82
CA SER A 560 -38.22 23.81 -19.64
C SER A 560 -37.72 24.63 -18.46
N GLU A 561 -36.45 24.58 -18.15
CA GLU A 561 -35.84 25.33 -17.01
C GLU A 561 -35.79 26.84 -17.29
N THR A 562 -35.55 27.24 -18.54
CA THR A 562 -35.63 28.66 -18.93
C THR A 562 -37.06 29.19 -18.87
N LEU A 563 -38.06 28.39 -19.22
CA LEU A 563 -39.47 28.75 -19.10
C LEU A 563 -39.91 28.87 -17.64
N GLU A 564 -39.51 27.92 -16.76
CA GLU A 564 -39.78 27.98 -15.34
C GLU A 564 -39.09 29.17 -14.67
N THR A 565 -37.84 29.46 -15.01
CA THR A 565 -37.11 30.64 -14.50
C THR A 565 -37.78 31.94 -14.96
N GLN A 566 -38.25 32.01 -16.21
CA GLN A 566 -39.02 33.16 -16.72
C GLN A 566 -40.35 33.31 -16.02
N GLN A 567 -41.07 32.22 -15.78
CA GLN A 567 -42.33 32.24 -15.04
C GLN A 567 -42.12 32.69 -13.57
N LEU A 568 -41.07 32.20 -12.89
CA LEU A 568 -40.72 32.64 -11.54
C LEU A 568 -40.32 34.11 -11.51
N ALA A 569 -39.55 34.59 -12.49
CA ALA A 569 -39.19 36.01 -12.59
C ALA A 569 -40.40 36.89 -12.88
N GLN A 570 -41.34 36.44 -13.72
CA GLN A 570 -42.61 37.14 -13.98
C GLN A 570 -43.52 37.15 -12.75
N ALA A 571 -43.63 36.02 -12.05
CA ALA A 571 -44.41 35.95 -10.81
C ALA A 571 -43.80 36.84 -9.71
N GLY A 572 -42.46 36.86 -9.59
CA GLY A 572 -41.77 37.76 -8.67
C GLY A 572 -41.97 39.24 -9.01
N SER A 573 -41.95 39.61 -10.30
CA SER A 573 -42.21 40.98 -10.72
C SER A 573 -43.66 41.41 -10.51
N GLN A 574 -44.63 40.48 -10.70
CA GLN A 574 -46.02 40.72 -10.38
C GLN A 574 -46.27 40.93 -8.90
N MET A 575 -45.67 40.12 -8.02
CA MET A 575 -45.76 40.31 -6.58
C MET A 575 -45.12 41.63 -6.09
N LEU A 576 -44.05 42.07 -6.74
CA LEU A 576 -43.44 43.38 -6.46
C LEU A 576 -44.31 44.53 -6.98
N ALA A 577 -44.98 44.37 -8.11
CA ALA A 577 -45.91 45.37 -8.65
C ALA A 577 -47.19 45.49 -7.80
N GLU A 578 -47.74 44.37 -7.31
CA GLU A 578 -48.86 44.37 -6.37
C GLU A 578 -48.52 45.01 -5.01
N ARG A 579 -47.30 44.80 -4.53
CA ARG A 579 -46.83 45.38 -3.28
C ARG A 579 -46.56 46.87 -3.38
N ASN A 580 -46.26 47.39 -4.53
CA ASN A 580 -45.98 48.79 -4.81
C ASN A 580 -47.18 49.55 -5.43
N ALA A 581 -48.34 48.91 -5.59
CA ALA A 581 -49.54 49.58 -6.05
C ALA A 581 -50.04 50.56 -4.98
N PRO A 582 -50.28 51.85 -5.31
CA PRO A 582 -50.80 52.80 -4.31
C PRO A 582 -52.23 52.40 -3.95
N ALA A 583 -52.50 52.39 -2.64
CA ALA A 583 -53.80 52.10 -2.08
C ALA A 583 -54.84 53.07 -2.70
N GLY A 584 -55.77 52.53 -3.49
CA GLY A 584 -56.93 53.28 -4.00
C GLY A 584 -57.94 53.59 -2.88
N PRO A 585 -58.82 54.59 -3.05
CA PRO A 585 -59.60 55.16 -1.96
C PRO A 585 -60.65 54.18 -1.42
N GLU A 586 -60.75 54.20 -0.08
CA GLU A 586 -61.78 53.54 0.71
C GLU A 586 -63.21 53.70 0.11
N MET A 587 -63.90 52.61 -0.18
CA MET A 587 -65.34 52.60 -0.27
C MET A 587 -65.94 51.95 0.96
N ALA A 588 -66.92 52.67 1.50
CA ALA A 588 -67.66 52.48 2.72
C ALA A 588 -68.28 51.08 2.87
N VAL A 589 -68.25 50.63 4.08
CA VAL A 589 -68.84 49.41 4.64
C VAL A 589 -70.38 49.54 4.65
N PRO A 590 -71.14 48.51 4.37
CA PRO A 590 -72.40 48.26 5.05
C PRO A 590 -72.30 47.11 6.01
N THR A 591 -72.62 47.44 7.25
CA THR A 591 -72.86 46.52 8.36
C THR A 591 -74.05 45.60 8.10
N ALA A 592 -73.94 44.32 8.30
CA ALA A 592 -74.99 43.43 8.76
C ALA A 592 -74.50 42.11 9.30
N ASN A 593 -74.55 42.01 10.60
CA ASN A 593 -75.25 41.00 11.42
C ASN A 593 -74.77 39.52 11.41
N SER A 594 -74.23 39.13 12.51
CA SER A 594 -74.49 37.94 13.34
C SER A 594 -74.58 36.55 12.66
N GLY A 595 -73.73 35.69 13.21
CA GLY A 595 -73.95 34.26 13.09
C GLY A 595 -72.71 33.41 13.41
N THR A 596 -72.46 33.25 14.69
CA THR A 596 -71.62 32.13 15.18
C THR A 596 -72.27 30.78 14.87
N PRO A 597 -71.59 29.77 14.42
CA PRO A 597 -71.51 28.60 15.30
C PRO A 597 -70.14 27.88 15.33
N ALA A 598 -69.83 27.53 16.54
CA ALA A 598 -69.28 26.28 17.09
C ALA A 598 -68.21 25.48 16.30
N ALA A 599 -67.10 25.29 16.95
CA ALA A 599 -66.07 24.29 16.68
C ALA A 599 -66.58 22.85 16.87
N PRO A 600 -65.99 21.85 16.18
CA PRO A 600 -65.92 20.51 16.73
C PRO A 600 -64.49 20.10 17.08
N LYS A 601 -64.46 19.39 18.21
CA LYS A 601 -63.36 18.71 18.90
C LYS A 601 -62.71 17.64 18.00
N GLY A 602 -61.37 17.50 18.16
CA GLY A 602 -60.65 16.33 17.68
C GLY A 602 -60.89 15.08 18.52
N PRO A 603 -60.50 13.95 18.08
CA PRO A 603 -60.17 12.86 18.97
C PRO A 603 -58.68 12.50 19.02
N ALA A 604 -58.28 12.18 20.23
CA ALA A 604 -57.01 11.58 20.60
C ALA A 604 -56.87 10.15 20.08
N ARG A 605 -55.71 9.80 19.53
CA ARG A 605 -54.86 8.69 20.00
C ARG A 605 -53.54 8.76 19.24
#